data_4be7ecead4abb475a9895320a3b598c4
#
_entry.id   4be7ecead4abb475a9895320a3b598c4
#
_cell.length_a   1.000
_cell.length_b   1.000
_cell.length_c   1.000
_cell.angle_alpha   90.00
_cell.angle_beta   90.00
_cell.angle_gamma   90.00
#
_symmetry.space_group_name_H-M   'P 1'
#
loop_
_entity.id
_entity.type
_entity.pdbx_description
1 polymer ?
#
loop_
_entity_poly.entity_id
_entity_poly.type
_entity_poly.pdbx_seq_one_letter_code
_entity_poly.pdbx_strand_id
1 'polypeptide(L)'
;MFGKKGLEFEKLKLSDSKISSDKFATITLNLKNKEEKFDSILVTTKTDDLNNQYLKIDKSSLQLPSLDFPNRNTGDHTITITPFNIPLNKMTFKITLEVFANNKPKSALQKEFNLNVVKKT
;
A
#
# COMPACT_ATOMS: atom_id res chain seq x y z
N MET A 1 -8.13 -2.16 26.16
CA MET A 1 -8.22 -1.97 25.46
C MET A 1 -8.20 -1.96 24.61
N PHE A 2 -8.07 -1.91 24.40
CA PHE A 2 -8.04 -1.82 23.80
C PHE A 2 -8.12 -1.86 22.74
N GLY A 3 -8.42 -1.91 22.66
CA GLY A 3 -8.30 -2.16 21.45
C GLY A 3 -8.52 -1.22 20.42
N LYS A 4 -8.29 -1.34 19.40
CA LYS A 4 -8.38 -0.58 18.45
C LYS A 4 -9.52 -0.68 17.81
N LYS A 5 -10.34 -0.13 17.90
CA LYS A 5 -11.46 -0.10 17.40
C LYS A 5 -11.53 0.39 16.25
N GLY A 6 -10.74 0.45 15.73
CA GLY A 6 -10.78 1.30 14.85
C GLY A 6 -10.72 0.89 13.47
N LEU A 7 -9.61 1.07 12.84
CA LEU A 7 -9.45 0.85 11.43
C LEU A 7 -8.84 -0.53 11.20
N GLU A 8 -9.28 -1.21 10.16
CA GLU A 8 -8.69 -2.50 9.80
C GLU A 8 -8.70 -2.64 8.28
N PHE A 9 -7.90 -3.54 7.76
CA PHE A 9 -7.93 -3.84 6.33
C PHE A 9 -9.09 -4.80 6.06
N GLU A 10 -10.04 -4.35 5.27
CA GLU A 10 -11.11 -5.20 4.80
C GLU A 10 -10.55 -6.09 3.68
N LYS A 11 -9.66 -5.51 2.86
CA LYS A 11 -8.97 -6.23 1.80
C LYS A 11 -7.56 -5.63 1.68
N LEU A 12 -6.56 -6.48 1.54
CA LEU A 12 -5.20 -6.03 1.27
C LEU A 12 -4.51 -7.15 0.51
N LYS A 13 -4.14 -6.89 -0.74
CA LYS A 13 -3.59 -7.92 -1.57
C LYS A 13 -2.60 -7.36 -2.56
N LEU A 14 -1.44 -7.99 -2.66
CA LEU A 14 -0.48 -7.74 -3.73
C LEU A 14 -0.81 -8.71 -4.86
N SER A 15 -0.95 -8.22 -6.08
CA SER A 15 -1.39 -9.04 -7.19
C SER A 15 -0.43 -10.20 -7.46
N ASP A 16 0.88 -9.91 -7.40
CA ASP A 16 1.89 -10.91 -7.67
C ASP A 16 3.11 -10.57 -6.85
N SER A 17 3.68 -11.54 -6.16
CA SER A 17 4.92 -11.34 -5.41
C SER A 17 6.14 -11.51 -6.30
N LYS A 18 5.96 -11.96 -7.55
CA LYS A 18 7.05 -12.12 -8.50
C LYS A 18 6.54 -11.72 -9.87
N ILE A 19 7.23 -10.79 -10.52
CA ILE A 19 6.84 -10.30 -11.85
C ILE A 19 8.08 -10.19 -12.71
N SER A 20 7.90 -10.14 -14.03
CA SER A 20 9.01 -9.83 -14.91
C SER A 20 9.14 -8.33 -15.06
N SER A 21 10.30 -7.88 -15.49
CA SER A 21 10.63 -6.45 -15.54
C SER A 21 9.78 -5.66 -16.54
N ASP A 22 9.05 -6.34 -17.41
CA ASP A 22 8.16 -5.67 -18.36
C ASP A 22 6.70 -5.67 -17.91
N LYS A 23 6.45 -6.09 -16.67
CA LYS A 23 5.10 -6.14 -16.11
C LYS A 23 4.98 -5.21 -14.92
N PHE A 24 3.80 -5.10 -14.34
CA PHE A 24 3.60 -4.31 -13.14
C PHE A 24 2.85 -5.17 -12.11
N ALA A 25 2.91 -4.74 -10.86
CA ALA A 25 2.15 -5.36 -9.78
C ALA A 25 1.22 -4.30 -9.19
N THR A 26 0.13 -4.76 -8.60
CA THR A 26 -0.81 -3.84 -7.96
C THR A 26 -1.07 -4.27 -6.53
N ILE A 27 -1.26 -3.27 -5.66
CA ILE A 27 -1.73 -3.50 -4.31
C ILE A 27 -3.16 -3.01 -4.28
N THR A 28 -4.10 -3.88 -3.93
CA THR A 28 -5.49 -3.50 -3.78
C THR A 28 -5.81 -3.46 -2.30
N LEU A 29 -6.37 -2.37 -1.84
CA LEU A 29 -6.72 -2.21 -0.43
C LEU A 29 -8.11 -1.65 -0.25
N ASN A 30 -8.73 -2.00 0.84
CA ASN A 30 -10.03 -1.52 1.25
C ASN A 30 -9.97 -1.47 2.77
N LEU A 31 -10.27 -0.32 3.34
CA LEU A 31 -10.20 -0.13 4.78
C LEU A 31 -11.61 -0.03 5.34
N LYS A 32 -11.79 -0.53 6.54
CA LYS A 32 -13.08 -0.54 7.21
C LYS A 32 -12.91 -0.06 8.63
N ASN A 33 -13.85 0.75 9.08
CA ASN A 33 -13.92 1.14 10.48
C ASN A 33 -14.96 0.27 11.19
N LYS A 34 -14.83 0.16 12.49
CA LYS A 34 -15.83 -0.54 13.27
C LYS A 34 -16.78 0.46 13.91
N GLU A 35 -16.36 1.15 14.94
CA GLU A 35 -17.22 2.10 15.62
C GLU A 35 -16.70 3.51 15.51
N GLU A 36 -15.43 3.68 15.35
CA GLU A 36 -14.83 4.99 15.38
C GLU A 36 -14.90 5.67 14.01
N LYS A 37 -15.07 6.99 14.00
CA LYS A 37 -15.09 7.75 12.77
C LYS A 37 -13.68 8.12 12.39
N PHE A 38 -13.41 8.23 11.10
CA PHE A 38 -12.11 8.68 10.61
C PHE A 38 -12.33 9.79 9.58
N ASP A 39 -11.94 11.01 9.95
CA ASP A 39 -12.15 12.17 9.08
C ASP A 39 -11.12 12.22 7.96
N SER A 40 -9.94 11.68 8.18
CA SER A 40 -8.87 11.74 7.21
C SER A 40 -8.14 10.42 7.23
N ILE A 41 -7.96 9.81 6.07
CA ILE A 41 -7.22 8.56 5.94
C ILE A 41 -6.23 8.74 4.80
N LEU A 42 -4.93 8.62 5.12
CA LEU A 42 -3.86 8.77 4.15
C LEU A 42 -3.05 7.49 4.09
N VAL A 43 -2.83 6.96 2.92
CA VAL A 43 -2.02 5.77 2.70
C VAL A 43 -0.74 6.18 2.02
N THR A 44 0.41 5.79 2.57
CA THR A 44 1.69 6.03 1.91
C THR A 44 2.32 4.70 1.55
N THR A 45 3.02 4.66 0.44
CA THR A 45 3.71 3.47 -0.04
C THR A 45 5.17 3.82 -0.25
N LYS A 46 6.07 3.08 0.41
CA LYS A 46 7.49 3.32 0.34
C LYS A 46 8.20 2.04 -0.07
N THR A 47 9.37 2.17 -0.63
CA THR A 47 10.19 1.02 -0.97
C THR A 47 11.60 1.25 -0.48
N ASP A 48 12.40 0.19 -0.48
CA ASP A 48 13.82 0.28 -0.19
C ASP A 48 14.63 0.70 -1.43
N ASP A 49 13.95 1.01 -2.55
CA ASP A 49 14.55 1.62 -3.73
C ASP A 49 14.61 3.13 -3.47
N LEU A 50 15.63 3.57 -2.73
CA LEU A 50 15.66 4.89 -2.13
C LEU A 50 15.55 6.07 -3.10
N ASN A 51 16.02 5.95 -4.29
CA ASN A 51 15.98 7.05 -5.24
C ASN A 51 15.00 6.82 -6.38
N ASN A 52 14.09 5.87 -6.20
CA ASN A 52 13.11 5.52 -7.22
C ASN A 52 13.79 5.19 -8.53
N GLN A 53 14.88 4.44 -8.47
CA GLN A 53 15.67 4.12 -9.65
C GLN A 53 15.12 2.93 -10.42
N TYR A 54 14.41 2.04 -9.76
CA TYR A 54 13.99 0.78 -10.35
C TYR A 54 12.48 0.51 -10.24
N LEU A 55 11.80 1.20 -9.35
CA LEU A 55 10.34 1.04 -9.19
C LEU A 55 9.66 2.39 -9.25
N LYS A 56 8.57 2.44 -10.00
CA LYS A 56 7.73 3.61 -10.05
C LYS A 56 6.41 3.27 -9.39
N ILE A 57 6.00 4.05 -8.41
CA ILE A 57 4.74 3.87 -7.71
C ILE A 57 3.83 5.02 -8.14
N ASP A 58 2.68 4.69 -8.71
CA ASP A 58 1.79 5.72 -9.25
C ASP A 58 1.16 6.57 -8.17
N LYS A 59 0.90 6.00 -6.98
CA LYS A 59 0.28 6.73 -5.91
C LYS A 59 1.06 6.45 -4.63
N SER A 60 2.20 7.09 -4.47
CA SER A 60 3.00 6.92 -3.25
C SER A 60 2.31 7.56 -2.05
N SER A 61 1.34 8.44 -2.29
CA SER A 61 0.53 9.06 -1.27
C SER A 61 -0.90 9.07 -1.78
N LEU A 62 -1.81 8.44 -1.06
CA LEU A 62 -3.19 8.27 -1.51
C LEU A 62 -4.15 8.65 -0.40
N GLN A 63 -4.97 9.68 -0.66
CA GLN A 63 -5.98 10.12 0.28
C GLN A 63 -7.25 9.30 0.02
N LEU A 64 -7.76 8.64 1.04
CA LEU A 64 -8.97 7.84 0.93
C LEU A 64 -10.18 8.60 1.45
N PRO A 65 -11.40 8.18 1.08
CA PRO A 65 -12.60 8.81 1.61
C PRO A 65 -12.69 8.68 3.12
N SER A 66 -13.32 9.65 3.76
CA SER A 66 -13.54 9.58 5.20
C SER A 66 -14.56 8.49 5.52
N LEU A 67 -14.51 8.01 6.75
CA LEU A 67 -15.45 7.01 7.25
C LEU A 67 -16.22 7.66 8.38
N ASP A 68 -17.36 8.27 8.04
CA ASP A 68 -18.11 9.12 8.97
C ASP A 68 -19.11 8.37 9.82
N PHE A 69 -19.40 7.13 9.51
CA PHE A 69 -20.34 6.34 10.26
C PHE A 69 -19.72 4.98 10.59
N PRO A 70 -20.18 4.33 11.64
CA PRO A 70 -19.66 3.02 12.00
C PRO A 70 -19.88 1.98 10.90
N ASN A 71 -18.98 1.04 10.81
CA ASN A 71 -19.11 -0.12 9.94
C ASN A 71 -19.18 0.24 8.46
N ARG A 72 -18.36 1.18 8.03
CA ARG A 72 -18.26 1.59 6.63
C ARG A 72 -16.92 1.17 6.08
N ASN A 73 -16.77 1.18 4.77
CA ASN A 73 -15.49 0.91 4.14
C ASN A 73 -15.20 1.93 3.04
N THR A 74 -13.91 2.02 2.67
CA THR A 74 -13.46 3.02 1.70
C THR A 74 -13.74 2.60 0.26
N GLY A 75 -14.13 1.35 0.03
CA GLY A 75 -14.12 0.78 -1.32
C GLY A 75 -12.72 0.33 -1.68
N ASP A 76 -12.59 -0.35 -2.81
CA ASP A 76 -11.30 -0.86 -3.25
C ASP A 76 -10.50 0.24 -3.92
N HIS A 77 -9.22 0.35 -3.55
CA HIS A 77 -8.30 1.30 -4.15
C HIS A 77 -7.05 0.55 -4.56
N THR A 78 -6.45 0.94 -5.66
CA THR A 78 -5.33 0.21 -6.25
C THR A 78 -4.13 1.12 -6.40
N ILE A 79 -2.96 0.62 -6.02
CA ILE A 79 -1.68 1.29 -6.19
C ILE A 79 -0.86 0.43 -7.15
N THR A 80 -0.35 1.02 -8.22
CA THR A 80 0.41 0.28 -9.24
C THR A 80 1.89 0.52 -9.08
N ILE A 81 2.66 -0.57 -9.12
CA ILE A 81 4.11 -0.54 -8.99
C ILE A 81 4.70 -1.08 -10.27
N THR A 82 5.47 -0.25 -10.96
CA THR A 82 6.02 -0.58 -12.27
C THR A 82 7.54 -0.57 -12.22
N PRO A 83 8.21 -1.70 -12.51
CA PRO A 83 9.66 -1.73 -12.58
C PRO A 83 10.18 -1.03 -13.82
N PHE A 84 11.38 -0.49 -13.72
CA PHE A 84 12.05 0.07 -14.89
C PHE A 84 13.56 0.00 -14.66
N ASN A 85 14.31 -0.02 -15.76
CA ASN A 85 15.78 -0.02 -15.71
C ASN A 85 16.39 -1.07 -14.78
N ILE A 86 15.80 -2.25 -14.74
CA ILE A 86 16.27 -3.31 -13.85
C ILE A 86 17.62 -3.83 -14.35
N PRO A 87 18.70 -3.63 -13.60
CA PRO A 87 20.04 -3.99 -14.08
C PRO A 87 20.46 -5.42 -13.83
N LEU A 88 19.83 -6.09 -12.88
CA LEU A 88 20.22 -7.46 -12.52
C LEU A 88 19.16 -8.44 -12.96
N ASN A 89 19.55 -9.71 -13.09
CA ASN A 89 18.61 -10.73 -13.50
C ASN A 89 17.43 -10.85 -12.53
N LYS A 90 17.68 -10.56 -11.28
CA LYS A 90 16.62 -10.64 -10.27
C LYS A 90 16.89 -9.62 -9.19
N MET A 91 15.86 -8.90 -8.79
CA MET A 91 15.94 -7.95 -7.69
C MET A 91 14.73 -8.13 -6.79
N THR A 92 14.93 -7.99 -5.50
CA THR A 92 13.84 -8.08 -4.54
C THR A 92 13.71 -6.74 -3.83
N PHE A 93 12.49 -6.25 -3.78
CA PHE A 93 12.20 -4.97 -3.13
C PHE A 93 11.24 -5.17 -1.97
N LYS A 94 11.47 -4.42 -0.90
CA LYS A 94 10.57 -4.41 0.23
C LYS A 94 9.65 -3.21 0.06
N ILE A 95 8.36 -3.42 0.07
CA ILE A 95 7.36 -2.37 -0.10
C ILE A 95 6.59 -2.24 1.20
N THR A 96 6.58 -1.05 1.78
CA THR A 96 5.92 -0.79 3.05
C THR A 96 4.74 0.13 2.82
N LEU A 97 3.57 -0.33 3.24
CA LEU A 97 2.34 0.42 3.16
C LEU A 97 2.00 0.88 4.57
N GLU A 98 1.79 2.19 4.74
CA GLU A 98 1.40 2.74 6.04
C GLU A 98 0.11 3.51 5.90
N VAL A 99 -0.78 3.37 6.87
CA VAL A 99 -2.06 4.06 6.89
C VAL A 99 -2.08 5.01 8.07
N PHE A 100 -2.31 6.30 7.79
CA PHE A 100 -2.41 7.33 8.82
C PHE A 100 -3.84 7.82 8.89
N ALA A 101 -4.36 7.96 10.09
CA ALA A 101 -5.73 8.35 10.28
C ALA A 101 -5.81 9.61 11.13
N ASN A 102 -6.76 10.47 10.78
CA ASN A 102 -7.06 11.69 11.54
C ASN A 102 -5.83 12.58 11.73
N ASN A 103 -4.95 12.62 10.72
CA ASN A 103 -3.76 13.46 10.73
C ASN A 103 -2.81 13.19 11.88
N LYS A 104 -2.84 12.00 12.42
CA LYS A 104 -1.91 11.65 13.50
C LYS A 104 -0.57 11.24 12.90
N PRO A 105 0.54 11.52 13.58
CA PRO A 105 1.87 11.22 13.03
C PRO A 105 2.25 9.75 13.06
N LYS A 106 1.54 8.95 13.88
CA LYS A 106 1.87 7.55 13.97
C LYS A 106 0.92 6.76 13.10
N SER A 107 1.42 5.82 12.36
CA SER A 107 0.55 5.03 11.49
C SER A 107 -0.41 4.17 12.30
N ALA A 108 -1.64 4.09 11.85
CA ALA A 108 -2.66 3.25 12.47
C ALA A 108 -2.51 1.80 12.02
N LEU A 109 -2.08 1.59 10.79
CA LEU A 109 -1.88 0.27 10.20
C LEU A 109 -0.61 0.28 9.37
N GLN A 110 0.02 -0.88 9.24
CA GLN A 110 1.23 -1.00 8.45
C GLN A 110 1.32 -2.42 7.89
N LYS A 111 1.81 -2.55 6.68
CA LYS A 111 2.01 -3.85 6.06
C LYS A 111 3.23 -3.80 5.14
N GLU A 112 4.04 -4.87 5.16
CA GLU A 112 5.19 -4.99 4.28
C GLU A 112 4.95 -6.10 3.28
N PHE A 113 5.41 -5.87 2.06
CA PHE A 113 5.37 -6.88 1.02
C PHE A 113 6.77 -7.01 0.43
N ASN A 114 7.10 -8.20 -0.07
CA ASN A 114 8.31 -8.40 -0.84
C ASN A 114 7.92 -8.62 -2.29
N LEU A 115 8.50 -7.83 -3.18
CA LEU A 115 8.25 -7.94 -4.60
C LEU A 115 9.53 -8.39 -5.29
N ASN A 116 9.47 -9.50 -5.99
CA ASN A 116 10.59 -10.02 -6.74
C ASN A 116 10.42 -9.65 -8.20
N VAL A 117 11.41 -8.99 -8.77
CA VAL A 117 11.38 -8.60 -10.18
C VAL A 117 12.46 -9.38 -10.91
N VAL A 118 12.06 -10.12 -11.93
CA VAL A 118 12.97 -10.92 -12.72
C VAL A 118 13.14 -10.22 -14.06
N LYS A 119 14.38 -9.98 -14.46
CA LYS A 119 14.65 -9.26 -15.69
C LYS A 119 14.17 -10.07 -16.87
N LYS A 120 13.43 -9.42 -17.76
CA LYS A 120 12.98 -10.08 -18.96
C LYS A 120 14.11 -10.19 -19.95
N THR A 121 14.31 -11.36 -20.51
CA THR A 121 15.37 -11.60 -21.50
C THR A 121 14.83 -11.51 -22.90
#